data_bb6878fce36ff2f0ebf26738407269d4
#
_entry.id   bb6878fce36ff2f0ebf26738407269d4
#
_cell.length_a   1.000
_cell.length_b   1.000
_cell.length_c   1.000
_cell.angle_alpha   90.00
_cell.angle_beta   90.00
_cell.angle_gamma   90.00
#
_symmetry.space_group_name_H-M   'P 1'
#
loop_
_entity.id
_entity.type
_entity.pdbx_description
1 polymer ?
#
loop_
_entity_poly.entity_id
_entity_poly.type
_entity_poly.pdbx_seq_one_letter_code
_entity_poly.pdbx_strand_id
1 'polypeptide(L)'
;MSPVTACEAKISCNVDACSDCVHVLQSVAELMAIRAGMEPVRANRLALAVDELFANIMRHGYAGGLGRVEMEATLDLNADGRRKLVFTFRDYAPCIENMDRLDTRPRGETIRPGGLGLCLIHAVMDEVHHEALEDGNRWRLAVYLHEREGA
;
A
#
# COMPACT_ATOMS: atom_id res chain seq x y z
N MET A 1 -3.01 -16.37 11.11
CA MET A 1 -3.82 -15.39 10.36
C MET A 1 -5.27 -15.87 10.33
N SER A 2 -6.19 -15.06 10.86
CA SER A 2 -7.61 -15.43 10.85
C SER A 2 -8.13 -15.46 9.41
N PRO A 3 -8.92 -16.47 9.01
CA PRO A 3 -9.47 -16.50 7.68
C PRO A 3 -10.44 -15.35 7.46
N VAL A 4 -10.46 -14.83 6.23
CA VAL A 4 -11.44 -13.82 5.82
C VAL A 4 -12.80 -14.52 5.71
N THR A 5 -13.80 -14.03 6.45
CA THR A 5 -15.16 -14.56 6.40
C THR A 5 -16.06 -13.79 5.46
N ALA A 6 -15.75 -12.52 5.21
CA ALA A 6 -16.51 -11.69 4.31
C ALA A 6 -15.64 -10.56 3.75
N CYS A 7 -15.92 -10.19 2.52
CA CYS A 7 -15.40 -8.97 1.92
C CYS A 7 -16.55 -7.94 1.92
N GLU A 8 -16.42 -6.89 2.71
CA GLU A 8 -17.45 -5.86 2.84
C GLU A 8 -17.43 -4.84 1.68
N ALA A 9 -16.25 -4.61 1.13
CA ALA A 9 -16.06 -3.70 0.01
C ALA A 9 -14.80 -4.06 -0.78
N LYS A 10 -14.84 -3.86 -2.08
CA LYS A 10 -13.72 -4.12 -2.97
C LYS A 10 -13.69 -3.09 -4.09
N ILE A 11 -12.54 -2.48 -4.30
CA ILE A 11 -12.30 -1.57 -5.42
C ILE A 11 -11.04 -2.04 -6.14
N SER A 12 -11.10 -2.08 -7.47
CA SER A 12 -9.94 -2.39 -8.32
C SER A 12 -9.64 -1.20 -9.22
N CYS A 13 -8.36 -0.85 -9.32
CA CYS A 13 -7.88 0.22 -10.17
C CYS A 13 -6.69 -0.28 -10.97
N ASN A 14 -6.72 -0.04 -12.27
CA ASN A 14 -5.57 -0.28 -13.14
C ASN A 14 -5.10 1.05 -13.66
N VAL A 15 -3.83 1.37 -13.41
CA VAL A 15 -3.26 2.62 -13.88
C VAL A 15 -2.04 2.33 -14.73
N ASP A 16 -1.98 3.00 -15.89
CA ASP A 16 -0.75 3.11 -16.63
C ASP A 16 0.04 4.22 -15.98
N ALA A 17 1.26 3.90 -15.61
CA ALA A 17 2.03 4.76 -14.75
C ALA A 17 2.36 6.09 -15.41
N CYS A 18 1.64 7.10 -15.03
CA CYS A 18 1.98 8.49 -15.27
C CYS A 18 1.97 9.20 -13.91
N SER A 19 2.68 10.30 -13.82
CA SER A 19 2.78 11.04 -12.56
C SER A 19 1.43 11.50 -11.99
N ASP A 20 0.45 11.68 -12.86
CA ASP A 20 -0.89 12.12 -12.45
C ASP A 20 -1.73 10.99 -11.84
N CYS A 21 -1.37 9.74 -12.11
CA CYS A 21 -2.13 8.56 -11.64
C CYS A 21 -1.93 8.28 -10.17
N VAL A 22 -0.84 8.76 -9.56
CA VAL A 22 -0.57 8.60 -8.14
C VAL A 22 -1.68 9.20 -7.29
N HIS A 23 -2.21 10.34 -7.69
CA HIS A 23 -3.28 11.00 -6.96
C HIS A 23 -4.58 10.21 -6.95
N VAL A 24 -4.84 9.43 -8.01
CA VAL A 24 -6.02 8.56 -8.07
C VAL A 24 -5.91 7.46 -7.02
N LEU A 25 -4.78 6.77 -6.96
CA LEU A 25 -4.56 5.69 -6.00
C LEU A 25 -4.60 6.20 -4.56
N GLN A 26 -3.98 7.35 -4.30
CA GLN A 26 -4.02 8.01 -3.00
C GLN A 26 -5.45 8.35 -2.59
N SER A 27 -6.24 8.90 -3.49
CA SER A 27 -7.63 9.27 -3.24
C SER A 27 -8.50 8.06 -2.96
N VAL A 28 -8.32 6.97 -3.70
CA VAL A 28 -9.04 5.72 -3.47
C VAL A 28 -8.70 5.15 -2.10
N ALA A 29 -7.43 5.13 -1.73
CA ALA A 29 -7.00 4.63 -0.44
C ALA A 29 -7.61 5.43 0.73
N GLU A 30 -7.56 6.76 0.64
CA GLU A 30 -8.14 7.64 1.66
C GLU A 30 -9.65 7.45 1.78
N LEU A 31 -10.34 7.41 0.65
CA LEU A 31 -11.79 7.22 0.61
C LEU A 31 -12.18 5.87 1.25
N MET A 32 -11.49 4.80 0.90
CA MET A 32 -11.74 3.48 1.49
C MET A 32 -11.52 3.49 3.01
N ALA A 33 -10.45 4.14 3.46
CA ALA A 33 -10.14 4.24 4.88
C ALA A 33 -11.22 5.02 5.64
N ILE A 34 -11.65 6.15 5.13
CA ILE A 34 -12.70 6.96 5.75
C ILE A 34 -14.03 6.20 5.79
N ARG A 35 -14.39 5.54 4.70
CA ARG A 35 -15.62 4.75 4.64
C ARG A 35 -15.56 3.54 5.59
N ALA A 36 -14.38 3.03 5.86
CA ALA A 36 -14.18 1.96 6.84
C ALA A 36 -14.26 2.45 8.29
N GLY A 37 -14.39 3.76 8.50
CA GLY A 37 -14.50 4.35 9.84
C GLY A 37 -13.17 4.79 10.43
N MET A 38 -12.12 4.85 9.62
CA MET A 38 -10.81 5.32 10.08
C MET A 38 -10.84 6.82 10.36
N GLU A 39 -10.14 7.22 11.42
CA GLU A 39 -10.00 8.62 11.78
C GLU A 39 -9.25 9.37 10.67
N PRO A 40 -9.65 10.63 10.32
CA PRO A 40 -9.11 11.35 9.16
C PRO A 40 -7.60 11.49 9.11
N VAL A 41 -6.94 11.75 10.24
CA VAL A 41 -5.47 11.89 10.28
C VAL A 41 -4.81 10.55 9.92
N ARG A 42 -5.34 9.45 10.46
CA ARG A 42 -4.84 8.12 10.18
C ARG A 42 -5.09 7.74 8.72
N ALA A 43 -6.27 8.06 8.18
CA ALA A 43 -6.60 7.84 6.77
C ALA A 43 -5.66 8.59 5.83
N ASN A 44 -5.30 9.81 6.18
CA ASN A 44 -4.34 10.60 5.42
C ASN A 44 -2.94 9.95 5.42
N ARG A 45 -2.49 9.48 6.56
CA ARG A 45 -1.20 8.77 6.67
C ARG A 45 -1.20 7.48 5.85
N LEU A 46 -2.31 6.76 5.87
CA LEU A 46 -2.48 5.57 5.04
C LEU A 46 -2.36 5.91 3.55
N ALA A 47 -3.03 6.96 3.12
CA ALA A 47 -2.99 7.43 1.74
C ALA A 47 -1.56 7.81 1.32
N LEU A 48 -0.81 8.47 2.19
CA LEU A 48 0.60 8.80 1.95
C LEU A 48 1.46 7.54 1.83
N ALA A 49 1.19 6.52 2.63
CA ALA A 49 1.92 5.25 2.54
C ALA A 49 1.66 4.53 1.21
N VAL A 50 0.43 4.55 0.74
CA VAL A 50 0.06 4.00 -0.59
C VAL A 50 0.77 4.78 -1.70
N ASP A 51 0.79 6.09 -1.60
CA ASP A 51 1.49 6.97 -2.53
C ASP A 51 2.99 6.64 -2.58
N GLU A 52 3.61 6.45 -1.44
CA GLU A 52 5.04 6.12 -1.35
C GLU A 52 5.36 4.76 -1.96
N LEU A 53 4.51 3.77 -1.77
CA LEU A 53 4.71 2.48 -2.42
C LEU A 53 4.61 2.61 -3.94
N PHE A 54 3.61 3.32 -4.44
CA PHE A 54 3.46 3.55 -5.87
C PHE A 54 4.70 4.29 -6.43
N ALA A 55 5.15 5.32 -5.75
CA ALA A 55 6.35 6.07 -6.14
C ALA A 55 7.60 5.18 -6.17
N ASN A 56 7.73 4.27 -5.20
CA ASN A 56 8.84 3.32 -5.16
C ASN A 56 8.77 2.32 -6.31
N ILE A 57 7.58 1.81 -6.65
CA ILE A 57 7.40 0.93 -7.81
C ILE A 57 7.84 1.64 -9.09
N MET A 58 7.44 2.89 -9.25
CA MET A 58 7.79 3.67 -10.43
C MET A 58 9.28 3.97 -10.52
N ARG A 59 9.85 4.40 -9.41
CA ARG A 59 11.25 4.83 -9.35
C ARG A 59 12.22 3.66 -9.49
N HIS A 60 11.95 2.58 -8.77
CA HIS A 60 12.86 1.43 -8.70
C HIS A 60 12.47 0.31 -9.64
N GLY A 61 11.18 0.06 -9.81
CA GLY A 61 10.69 -1.00 -10.69
C GLY A 61 10.78 -0.60 -12.15
N TYR A 62 10.21 0.52 -12.51
CA TYR A 62 10.15 1.00 -13.89
C TYR A 62 11.25 2.01 -14.23
N ALA A 63 12.20 2.24 -13.31
CA ALA A 63 13.32 3.16 -13.50
C ALA A 63 12.90 4.57 -13.95
N GLY A 64 11.75 5.03 -13.43
CA GLY A 64 11.15 6.32 -13.80
C GLY A 64 10.43 6.33 -15.14
N GLY A 65 10.36 5.18 -15.82
CA GLY A 65 9.62 5.03 -17.06
C GLY A 65 8.14 4.72 -16.87
N LEU A 66 7.47 4.40 -17.96
CA LEU A 66 6.06 4.04 -17.93
C LEU A 66 5.87 2.56 -17.61
N GLY A 67 4.83 2.23 -16.88
CA GLY A 67 4.49 0.87 -16.57
C GLY A 67 3.08 0.75 -16.01
N ARG A 68 2.57 -0.48 -15.98
CA ARG A 68 1.24 -0.76 -15.48
C ARG A 68 1.28 -1.14 -14.01
N VAL A 69 0.38 -0.57 -13.23
CA VAL A 69 0.17 -0.96 -11.83
C VAL A 69 -1.31 -1.24 -11.62
N GLU A 70 -1.60 -2.42 -11.11
CA GLU A 70 -2.95 -2.83 -10.74
C GLU A 70 -3.05 -2.77 -9.22
N MET A 71 -4.05 -2.06 -8.71
CA MET A 71 -4.32 -1.99 -7.27
C MET A 71 -5.69 -2.56 -6.98
N GLU A 72 -5.77 -3.36 -5.93
CA GLU A 72 -7.02 -3.83 -5.37
C GLU A 72 -7.07 -3.44 -3.90
N ALA A 73 -8.13 -2.77 -3.50
CA ALA A 73 -8.39 -2.42 -2.11
C ALA A 73 -9.60 -3.18 -1.61
N THR A 74 -9.44 -3.92 -0.52
CA THR A 74 -10.54 -4.68 0.09
C THR A 74 -10.71 -4.32 1.55
N LEU A 75 -11.96 -4.27 1.98
CA LEU A 75 -12.31 -4.19 3.39
C LEU A 75 -12.82 -5.58 3.80
N ASP A 76 -12.02 -6.28 4.59
CA ASP A 76 -12.27 -7.67 4.95
C ASP A 76 -12.70 -7.79 6.41
N LEU A 77 -13.63 -8.71 6.67
CA LEU A 77 -14.03 -9.11 8.01
C LEU A 77 -13.44 -10.49 8.29
N ASN A 78 -12.60 -10.57 9.32
CA ASN A 78 -12.02 -11.84 9.75
C ASN A 78 -12.98 -12.63 10.63
N ALA A 79 -12.69 -13.93 10.81
CA ALA A 79 -13.50 -14.83 11.63
C ALA A 79 -13.59 -14.38 13.10
N ASP A 80 -12.59 -13.65 13.58
CA ASP A 80 -12.56 -13.10 14.93
C ASP A 80 -13.37 -11.78 15.08
N GLY A 81 -14.07 -11.36 14.03
CA GLY A 81 -14.84 -10.12 14.01
C GLY A 81 -14.00 -8.87 13.73
N ARG A 82 -12.70 -9.04 13.49
CA ARG A 82 -11.81 -7.93 13.23
C ARG A 82 -11.83 -7.56 11.75
N ARG A 83 -11.99 -6.26 11.49
CA ARG A 83 -11.95 -5.73 10.12
C ARG A 83 -10.54 -5.30 9.78
N LYS A 84 -10.15 -5.53 8.55
CA LYS A 84 -8.88 -5.01 8.04
C LYS A 84 -9.03 -4.48 6.62
N LEU A 85 -8.27 -3.44 6.33
CA LEU A 85 -8.20 -2.84 5.02
C LEU A 85 -6.91 -3.34 4.36
N VAL A 86 -7.04 -3.94 3.18
CA VAL A 86 -5.93 -4.56 2.46
C VAL A 86 -5.78 -3.92 1.09
N PHE A 87 -4.55 -3.52 0.79
CA PHE A 87 -4.19 -3.00 -0.53
C PHE A 87 -3.20 -3.98 -1.18
N THR A 88 -3.55 -4.47 -2.35
CA THR A 88 -2.67 -5.34 -3.14
C THR A 88 -2.27 -4.59 -4.41
N PHE A 89 -0.96 -4.53 -4.66
CA PHE A 89 -0.41 -3.91 -5.87
C PHE A 89 0.26 -4.99 -6.70
N ARG A 90 -0.02 -4.97 -7.99
CA ARG A 90 0.63 -5.84 -8.95
C ARG A 90 1.34 -4.96 -9.98
N ASP A 91 2.63 -5.08 -10.09
CA ASP A 91 3.41 -4.44 -11.13
C ASP A 91 4.07 -5.49 -12.02
N TYR A 92 4.53 -5.06 -13.18
CA TYR A 92 5.17 -5.90 -14.19
C TYR A 92 6.62 -5.47 -14.43
N ALA A 93 7.17 -4.76 -13.46
CA ALA A 93 8.55 -4.33 -13.50
C ALA A 93 9.50 -5.51 -13.21
N PRO A 94 10.78 -5.39 -13.58
CA PRO A 94 11.78 -6.38 -13.20
C PRO A 94 11.75 -6.63 -11.69
N CYS A 95 11.99 -7.90 -11.30
CA CYS A 95 12.00 -8.30 -9.91
C CYS A 95 12.97 -7.45 -9.10
N ILE A 96 12.44 -6.82 -8.04
CA ILE A 96 13.27 -6.08 -7.09
C ILE A 96 13.76 -7.08 -6.04
N GLU A 97 14.92 -7.67 -6.32
CA GLU A 97 15.61 -8.47 -5.33
C GLU A 97 16.09 -7.55 -4.21
N ASN A 98 15.88 -7.92 -2.97
CA ASN A 98 16.38 -7.22 -1.79
C ASN A 98 15.56 -6.01 -1.29
N MET A 99 14.29 -5.86 -1.67
CA MET A 99 13.45 -4.84 -1.03
C MET A 99 13.37 -5.05 0.49
N ASP A 100 13.36 -6.30 0.95
CA ASP A 100 13.37 -6.65 2.37
C ASP A 100 14.68 -6.28 3.07
N ARG A 101 15.73 -6.08 2.31
CA ARG A 101 17.06 -5.67 2.82
C ARG A 101 17.28 -4.17 2.75
N LEU A 102 16.37 -3.42 2.13
CA LEU A 102 16.46 -1.98 2.14
C LEU A 102 16.27 -1.49 3.56
N ASP A 103 17.26 -0.75 4.04
CA ASP A 103 17.19 -0.17 5.36
C ASP A 103 16.06 0.84 5.42
N THR A 104 15.03 0.53 6.19
CA THR A 104 13.86 1.37 6.36
C THR A 104 14.07 2.47 7.39
N ARG A 105 15.27 2.53 8.01
CA ARG A 105 15.57 3.53 9.02
C ARG A 105 16.18 4.77 8.39
N PRO A 106 15.79 5.96 8.84
CA PRO A 106 16.50 7.18 8.45
C PRO A 106 17.99 7.06 8.83
N ARG A 107 18.86 7.20 7.86
CA ARG A 107 20.31 7.18 8.10
C ARG A 107 20.81 8.61 8.23
N GLY A 108 20.86 9.13 9.47
CA GLY A 108 21.56 10.36 9.77
C GLY A 108 21.41 11.47 8.73
N GLU A 109 22.52 11.93 8.15
CA GLU A 109 22.55 13.04 7.22
C GLU A 109 22.25 12.68 5.76
N THR A 110 22.21 11.40 5.42
CA THR A 110 21.93 10.95 4.04
C THR A 110 20.53 10.41 3.92
N ILE A 111 19.58 11.30 3.71
CA ILE A 111 18.23 10.91 3.33
C ILE A 111 18.24 10.66 1.83
N ARG A 112 18.24 9.39 1.43
CA ARG A 112 18.08 9.02 0.03
C ARG A 112 16.63 9.22 -0.37
N PRO A 113 16.36 9.76 -1.59
CA PRO A 113 15.00 9.77 -2.12
C PRO A 113 14.42 8.35 -2.07
N GLY A 114 13.25 8.20 -1.43
CA GLY A 114 12.59 6.90 -1.27
C GLY A 114 12.93 6.16 0.02
N GLY A 115 14.00 6.48 0.73
CA GLY A 115 14.34 5.84 2.00
C GLY A 115 13.33 6.09 3.10
N LEU A 116 12.80 7.31 3.16
CA LEU A 116 11.73 7.69 4.10
C LEU A 116 10.39 7.06 3.75
N GLY A 117 10.15 6.77 2.47
CA GLY A 117 8.92 6.15 2.01
C GLY A 117 8.72 4.77 2.62
N LEU A 118 9.74 3.93 2.64
CA LEU A 118 9.65 2.61 3.26
C LEU A 118 9.45 2.70 4.77
N CYS A 119 10.10 3.65 5.44
CA CYS A 119 9.86 3.92 6.85
C CYS A 119 8.40 4.27 7.12
N LEU A 120 7.82 5.13 6.30
CA LEU A 120 6.41 5.53 6.42
C LEU A 120 5.49 4.33 6.23
N ILE A 121 5.74 3.52 5.21
CA ILE A 121 4.93 2.32 4.93
C ILE A 121 4.94 1.39 6.14
N HIS A 122 6.11 1.07 6.68
CA HIS A 122 6.21 0.19 7.84
C HIS A 122 5.65 0.82 9.12
N ALA A 123 5.70 2.13 9.26
CA ALA A 123 5.16 2.82 10.42
C ALA A 123 3.62 2.86 10.41
N VAL A 124 3.01 2.89 9.24
CA VAL A 124 1.55 3.03 9.08
C VAL A 124 0.86 1.68 8.98
N MET A 125 1.47 0.72 8.29
CA MET A 125 0.87 -0.58 8.01
C MET A 125 1.17 -1.60 9.09
N ASP A 126 0.20 -2.46 9.38
CA ASP A 126 0.37 -3.59 10.30
C ASP A 126 1.03 -4.78 9.61
N GLU A 127 0.81 -4.94 8.31
CA GLU A 127 1.40 -6.01 7.51
C GLU A 127 1.94 -5.42 6.20
N VAL A 128 3.16 -5.80 5.85
CA VAL A 128 3.79 -5.42 4.59
C VAL A 128 4.44 -6.68 4.00
N HIS A 129 3.99 -7.10 2.82
CA HIS A 129 4.52 -8.26 2.13
C HIS A 129 4.90 -7.92 0.69
N HIS A 130 6.01 -8.48 0.25
CA HIS A 130 6.46 -8.40 -1.13
C HIS A 130 6.72 -9.81 -1.64
N GLU A 131 6.23 -10.12 -2.83
CA GLU A 131 6.46 -11.37 -3.52
C GLU A 131 7.01 -11.09 -4.91
N ALA A 132 8.18 -11.66 -5.21
CA ALA A 132 8.74 -11.60 -6.54
C ALA A 132 8.06 -12.64 -7.43
N LEU A 133 7.58 -12.20 -8.59
CA LEU A 133 6.93 -13.05 -9.58
C LEU A 133 7.82 -13.16 -10.81
N GLU A 134 7.53 -14.12 -11.71
CA GLU A 134 8.30 -14.27 -12.95
C GLU A 134 8.26 -13.02 -13.82
N ASP A 135 7.13 -12.31 -13.82
CA ASP A 135 6.87 -11.16 -14.69
C ASP A 135 6.61 -9.88 -13.91
N GLY A 136 7.08 -9.78 -12.67
CA GLY A 136 6.92 -8.58 -11.88
C GLY A 136 6.89 -8.81 -10.38
N ASN A 137 6.06 -8.04 -9.69
CA ASN A 137 5.99 -8.05 -8.23
C ASN A 137 4.56 -7.97 -7.75
N ARG A 138 4.31 -8.56 -6.58
CA ARG A 138 3.07 -8.37 -5.84
C ARG A 138 3.40 -7.79 -4.47
N TRP A 139 2.69 -6.74 -4.12
CA TRP A 139 2.83 -6.05 -2.84
C TRP A 139 1.51 -6.15 -2.09
N ARG A 140 1.55 -6.44 -0.81
CA ARG A 140 0.36 -6.49 0.01
C ARG A 140 0.58 -5.66 1.27
N LEU A 141 -0.26 -4.66 1.46
CA LEU A 141 -0.27 -3.79 2.63
C LEU A 141 -1.59 -4.02 3.35
N ALA A 142 -1.55 -4.21 4.66
CA ALA A 142 -2.76 -4.38 5.45
C ALA A 142 -2.70 -3.54 6.72
N VAL A 143 -3.84 -3.00 7.09
CA VAL A 143 -4.02 -2.26 8.33
C VAL A 143 -5.27 -2.75 9.04
N TYR A 144 -5.14 -3.04 10.34
CA TYR A 144 -6.27 -3.44 11.16
C TYR A 144 -7.05 -2.20 11.60
N LEU A 145 -8.36 -2.32 11.53
CA LEU A 145 -9.25 -1.27 11.98
C LEU A 145 -9.57 -1.50 13.45
N HIS A 146 -9.54 -0.43 14.22
CA HIS A 146 -10.00 -0.48 15.59
C HIS A 146 -11.52 -0.57 15.61
N GLU A 147 -12.09 -1.11 16.69
CA GLU A 147 -13.53 -1.11 16.86
C GLU A 147 -14.02 0.34 16.75
N ARG A 148 -14.93 0.54 15.82
CA ARG A 148 -15.59 1.82 15.50
C ARG A 148 -15.12 3.03 16.31
N GLU A 149 -14.06 3.67 15.85
CA GLU A 149 -13.72 4.99 16.32
C GLU A 149 -14.91 5.92 15.97
N GLY A 150 -15.57 6.46 16.96
CA GLY A 150 -16.61 7.44 16.76
C GLY A 150 -18.04 6.90 16.60
N ALA A 151 -18.32 5.69 17.03
CA ALA A 151 -19.71 5.24 17.15
C ALA A 151 -20.32 5.72 18.48
#